data_f0362d7a57f7853dd5941353c8c6401a
#
_entry.id   f0362d7a57f7853dd5941353c8c6401a
#
_cell.length_a   1.000
_cell.length_b   1.000
_cell.length_c   1.000
_cell.angle_alpha   90.00
_cell.angle_beta   90.00
_cell.angle_gamma   90.00
#
_symmetry.space_group_name_H-M   'P 1'
#
loop_
_entity.id
_entity.type
_entity.pdbx_description
1 polymer ?
#
loop_
_entity_poly.entity_id
_entity_poly.type
_entity_poly.pdbx_seq_one_letter_code
_entity_poly.pdbx_strand_id
1 'polypeptide(L)'
;MTTMPASSRRPRVEVVIDLDAIRHNVGILAGRAAASGAATMVVVKADGYGHGAIDVAEAALQAGASALGVCSVEEALALRHGGIDAPVLAWLRAPGEDLAAAIPAAR
;
A
#
# COMPACT_ATOMS: atom_id res chain seq x y z
N MET A 1 -36.88 -20.38 12.25
CA MET A 1 -36.51 -18.99 11.99
C MET A 1 -35.26 -18.95 11.11
N THR A 2 -35.34 -18.35 9.98
CA THR A 2 -34.22 -18.30 9.05
C THR A 2 -33.32 -17.12 9.41
N THR A 3 -32.04 -17.41 9.64
CA THR A 3 -31.04 -16.38 9.91
C THR A 3 -30.50 -15.86 8.60
N MET A 4 -30.50 -14.55 8.42
CA MET A 4 -29.90 -13.95 7.24
C MET A 4 -28.36 -14.16 7.24
N PRO A 5 -27.77 -14.47 6.10
CA PRO A 5 -26.31 -14.51 6.00
C PRO A 5 -25.69 -13.18 6.44
N ALA A 6 -24.51 -13.23 7.05
CA ALA A 6 -23.82 -12.02 7.50
C ALA A 6 -23.59 -11.03 6.38
N SER A 7 -23.34 -11.52 5.15
CA SER A 7 -23.13 -10.68 3.96
C SER A 7 -24.35 -9.89 3.52
N SER A 8 -25.56 -10.27 3.92
CA SER A 8 -26.78 -9.52 3.60
C SER A 8 -27.23 -8.55 4.69
N ARG A 9 -26.50 -8.51 5.80
CA ARG A 9 -26.74 -7.55 6.88
C ARG A 9 -25.94 -6.28 6.64
N ARG A 10 -26.64 -5.15 6.66
CA ARG A 10 -25.95 -3.86 6.54
C ARG A 10 -25.60 -3.33 7.94
N PRO A 11 -24.34 -2.99 8.20
CA PRO A 11 -24.00 -2.32 9.45
C PRO A 11 -24.57 -0.91 9.47
N ARG A 12 -24.73 -0.34 10.67
CA ARG A 12 -25.18 1.05 10.81
C ARG A 12 -24.16 2.06 10.29
N VAL A 13 -22.90 1.71 10.46
CA VAL A 13 -21.76 2.50 9.97
C VAL A 13 -20.83 1.52 9.28
N GLU A 14 -20.44 1.87 8.07
CA GLU A 14 -19.47 1.08 7.33
C GLU A 14 -18.43 1.97 6.67
N VAL A 15 -17.21 1.44 6.53
CA VAL A 15 -16.17 2.05 5.73
C VAL A 15 -16.00 1.19 4.48
N VAL A 16 -16.16 1.81 3.32
CA VAL A 16 -16.00 1.13 2.04
C VAL A 16 -14.71 1.62 1.40
N ILE A 17 -13.79 0.69 1.11
CA ILE A 17 -12.54 0.98 0.41
C ILE A 17 -12.75 0.68 -1.07
N ASP A 18 -12.61 1.70 -1.90
CA ASP A 18 -12.75 1.58 -3.34
C ASP A 18 -11.37 1.52 -4.00
N LEU A 19 -10.87 0.32 -4.24
CA LEU A 19 -9.56 0.11 -4.85
C LEU A 19 -9.54 0.55 -6.31
N ASP A 20 -10.66 0.49 -7.01
CA ASP A 20 -10.73 0.97 -8.39
C ASP A 20 -10.56 2.49 -8.47
N ALA A 21 -11.08 3.23 -7.50
CA ALA A 21 -10.85 4.67 -7.40
C ALA A 21 -9.36 4.97 -7.16
N ILE A 22 -8.70 4.18 -6.31
CA ILE A 22 -7.26 4.30 -6.07
C ILE A 22 -6.48 4.03 -7.35
N ARG A 23 -6.79 2.96 -8.07
CA ARG A 23 -6.16 2.64 -9.37
C ARG A 23 -6.34 3.78 -10.36
N HIS A 24 -7.53 4.32 -10.45
CA HIS A 24 -7.82 5.45 -11.34
C HIS A 24 -6.95 6.67 -11.03
N ASN A 25 -6.90 7.05 -9.77
CA ASN A 25 -6.14 8.23 -9.35
C ASN A 25 -4.62 8.03 -9.53
N VAL A 26 -4.11 6.87 -9.16
CA VAL A 26 -2.69 6.54 -9.36
C VAL A 26 -2.37 6.52 -10.85
N GLY A 27 -3.23 5.94 -11.67
CA GLY A 27 -3.04 5.88 -13.11
C GLY A 27 -2.92 7.25 -13.75
N ILE A 28 -3.73 8.23 -13.33
CA ILE A 28 -3.64 9.61 -13.82
C ILE A 28 -2.30 10.23 -13.43
N LEU A 29 -1.91 10.11 -12.17
CA LEU A 29 -0.66 10.71 -11.68
C LEU A 29 0.57 10.04 -12.29
N ALA A 30 0.57 8.71 -12.37
CA ALA A 30 1.66 7.95 -12.98
C ALA A 30 1.80 8.27 -14.47
N GLY A 31 0.69 8.43 -15.18
CA GLY A 31 0.71 8.82 -16.59
C GLY A 31 1.30 10.20 -16.80
N ARG A 32 0.95 11.17 -15.97
CA ARG A 32 1.53 12.53 -16.03
C ARG A 32 3.01 12.53 -15.69
N ALA A 33 3.42 11.76 -14.68
CA ALA A 33 4.82 11.64 -14.32
C ALA A 33 5.63 11.01 -15.46
N ALA A 34 5.12 9.93 -16.05
CA ALA A 34 5.78 9.24 -17.17
C ALA A 34 5.98 10.15 -18.37
N ALA A 35 5.05 11.05 -18.65
CA ALA A 35 5.17 12.01 -19.75
C ALA A 35 6.37 12.95 -19.58
N SER A 36 6.82 13.19 -18.37
CA SER A 36 8.04 13.97 -18.08
C SER A 36 9.24 13.09 -17.72
N GLY A 37 9.16 11.79 -17.93
CA GLY A 37 10.25 10.85 -17.64
C GLY A 37 10.41 10.49 -16.17
N ALA A 38 9.42 10.79 -15.33
CA ALA A 38 9.47 10.50 -13.90
C ALA A 38 8.72 9.21 -13.56
N ALA A 39 9.21 8.49 -12.57
CA ALA A 39 8.53 7.36 -11.94
C ALA A 39 7.64 7.86 -10.80
N THR A 40 6.69 7.04 -10.38
CA THR A 40 5.77 7.37 -9.30
C THR A 40 5.97 6.45 -8.12
N MET A 41 6.18 7.04 -6.94
CA MET A 41 6.18 6.34 -5.66
C MET A 41 4.86 6.64 -4.96
N VAL A 42 4.16 5.60 -4.55
CA VAL A 42 2.92 5.75 -3.78
C VAL A 42 3.20 5.50 -2.30
N VAL A 43 2.79 6.43 -1.46
CA VAL A 43 3.00 6.35 -0.02
C VAL A 43 1.85 5.59 0.62
N VAL A 44 2.16 4.51 1.33
CA VAL A 44 1.18 3.63 1.99
C VAL A 44 1.42 3.51 3.50
N LYS A 45 2.06 4.50 4.09
CA LYS A 45 2.28 4.56 5.54
C LYS A 45 0.96 4.53 6.31
N ALA A 46 1.04 4.23 7.60
CA ALA A 46 -0.13 4.17 8.49
C ALA A 46 -1.23 3.27 7.92
N ASP A 47 -0.85 2.09 7.44
CA ASP A 47 -1.76 1.12 6.83
C ASP A 47 -2.54 1.71 5.64
N GLY A 48 -1.87 2.50 4.79
CA GLY A 48 -2.53 3.20 3.69
C GLY A 48 -3.57 4.20 4.19
N TYR A 49 -3.28 4.90 5.28
CA TYR A 49 -4.23 5.74 6.01
C TYR A 49 -5.51 4.98 6.43
N GLY A 50 -5.35 3.73 6.85
CA GLY A 50 -6.47 2.88 7.25
C GLY A 50 -7.19 2.17 6.12
N HIS A 51 -6.72 2.32 4.88
CA HIS A 51 -7.33 1.66 3.70
C HIS A 51 -6.80 0.24 3.48
N GLY A 52 -5.79 -0.18 4.23
CA GLY A 52 -5.13 -1.47 4.04
C GLY A 52 -3.90 -1.33 3.14
N ALA A 53 -2.70 -1.31 3.74
CA ALA A 53 -1.46 -1.01 3.01
C ALA A 53 -1.19 -2.00 1.87
N ILE A 54 -1.41 -3.29 2.08
CA ILE A 54 -1.12 -4.32 1.08
C ILE A 54 -2.05 -4.17 -0.12
N ASP A 55 -3.35 -4.03 0.12
CA ASP A 55 -4.34 -3.88 -0.95
C ASP A 55 -4.13 -2.58 -1.75
N VAL A 56 -3.85 -1.49 -1.05
CA VAL A 56 -3.54 -0.21 -1.70
C VAL A 56 -2.24 -0.30 -2.50
N ALA A 57 -1.22 -0.95 -1.95
CA ALA A 57 0.06 -1.14 -2.63
C ALA A 57 -0.12 -1.94 -3.92
N GLU A 58 -0.86 -3.05 -3.88
CA GLU A 58 -1.15 -3.85 -5.07
C GLU A 58 -1.90 -3.05 -6.12
N ALA A 59 -2.94 -2.32 -5.71
CA ALA A 59 -3.71 -1.47 -6.62
C ALA A 59 -2.85 -0.38 -7.27
N ALA A 60 -1.98 0.26 -6.48
CA ALA A 60 -1.07 1.29 -6.96
C ALA A 60 -0.07 0.74 -7.99
N LEU A 61 0.52 -0.43 -7.71
CA LEU A 61 1.47 -1.06 -8.63
C LEU A 61 0.80 -1.49 -9.93
N GLN A 62 -0.43 -1.99 -9.87
CA GLN A 62 -1.21 -2.32 -11.06
C GLN A 62 -1.51 -1.09 -11.92
N ALA A 63 -1.62 0.07 -11.31
CA ALA A 63 -1.97 1.32 -11.98
C ALA A 63 -0.76 2.13 -12.48
N GLY A 64 0.45 1.66 -12.27
CA GLY A 64 1.64 2.29 -12.83
C GLY A 64 2.64 2.84 -11.81
N ALA A 65 2.41 2.71 -10.52
CA ALA A 65 3.43 3.02 -9.53
C ALA A 65 4.59 2.03 -9.65
N SER A 66 5.81 2.51 -9.49
CA SER A 66 7.01 1.69 -9.57
C SER A 66 7.68 1.45 -8.22
N ALA A 67 7.27 2.17 -7.20
CA ALA A 67 7.83 2.07 -5.86
C ALA A 67 6.79 2.46 -4.82
N LEU A 68 7.03 2.06 -3.59
CA LEU A 68 6.18 2.35 -2.44
C LEU A 68 6.99 3.07 -1.36
N GLY A 69 6.33 3.93 -0.61
CA GLY A 69 6.93 4.66 0.50
C GLY A 69 6.20 4.38 1.80
N VAL A 70 6.96 4.16 2.85
CA VAL A 70 6.45 3.95 4.21
C VAL A 70 7.31 4.71 5.22
N CYS A 71 6.81 4.87 6.45
CA CYS A 71 7.56 5.54 7.49
C CYS A 71 8.64 4.65 8.09
N SER A 72 8.32 3.41 8.42
CA SER A 72 9.15 2.55 9.24
C SER A 72 9.59 1.28 8.52
N VAL A 73 10.66 0.68 9.02
CA VAL A 73 11.11 -0.63 8.56
C VAL A 73 10.06 -1.71 8.83
N GLU A 74 9.33 -1.61 9.94
CA GLU A 74 8.26 -2.54 10.26
C GLU A 74 7.16 -2.52 9.19
N GLU A 75 6.76 -1.34 8.76
CA GLU A 75 5.79 -1.19 7.68
C GLU A 75 6.30 -1.79 6.37
N ALA A 76 7.57 -1.56 6.06
CA ALA A 76 8.19 -2.15 4.87
C ALA A 76 8.21 -3.68 4.92
N LEU A 77 8.57 -4.25 6.07
CA LEU A 77 8.57 -5.71 6.26
C LEU A 77 7.16 -6.29 6.16
N ALA A 78 6.15 -5.58 6.66
CA ALA A 78 4.77 -6.01 6.52
C ALA A 78 4.35 -6.12 5.05
N LEU A 79 4.77 -5.19 4.20
CA LEU A 79 4.53 -5.27 2.76
C LEU A 79 5.21 -6.49 2.14
N ARG A 80 6.46 -6.77 2.52
CA ARG A 80 7.17 -7.98 2.05
C ARG A 80 6.47 -9.26 2.46
N HIS A 81 6.03 -9.35 3.71
CA HIS A 81 5.28 -10.51 4.20
C HIS A 81 3.94 -10.67 3.48
N GLY A 82 3.36 -9.59 3.02
CA GLY A 82 2.13 -9.58 2.22
C GLY A 82 2.35 -9.91 0.74
N GLY A 83 3.58 -10.20 0.32
CA GLY A 83 3.88 -10.60 -1.06
C GLY A 83 4.24 -9.44 -1.99
N ILE A 84 4.41 -8.24 -1.48
CA ILE A 84 4.83 -7.08 -2.28
C ILE A 84 6.33 -7.20 -2.56
N ASP A 85 6.70 -7.15 -3.82
CA ASP A 85 8.09 -7.30 -4.28
C ASP A 85 8.70 -6.02 -4.86
N ALA A 86 7.91 -4.97 -5.02
CA ALA A 86 8.38 -3.69 -5.55
C ALA A 86 9.37 -3.00 -4.58
N PRO A 87 10.19 -2.06 -5.07
CA PRO A 87 11.03 -1.26 -4.19
C PRO A 87 10.21 -0.50 -3.15
N VAL A 88 10.69 -0.51 -1.91
CA VAL A 88 10.05 0.18 -0.79
C VAL A 88 11.08 1.08 -0.11
N LEU A 89 10.74 2.35 0.03
CA LEU A 89 11.52 3.32 0.79
C LEU A 89 10.90 3.49 2.18
N ALA A 90 11.68 3.23 3.22
CA ALA A 90 11.33 3.55 4.59
C ALA A 90 12.20 4.74 5.03
N TRP A 91 11.60 5.87 5.36
CA TRP A 91 12.36 7.10 5.59
C TRP A 91 12.62 7.45 7.05
N LEU A 92 11.98 6.77 7.99
CA LEU A 92 12.24 6.96 9.42
C LEU A 92 12.89 5.72 10.02
N ARG A 93 14.02 5.94 10.67
CA ARG A 93 14.75 4.91 11.37
C ARG A 93 15.09 5.39 12.77
N ALA A 94 14.75 4.59 13.79
CA ALA A 94 15.12 4.88 15.15
C ALA A 94 16.60 4.56 15.38
N PRO A 95 17.33 5.36 16.18
CA PRO A 95 18.70 5.00 16.57
C PRO A 95 18.73 3.63 17.25
N GLY A 96 19.67 2.79 16.84
CA GLY A 96 19.83 1.43 17.39
C GLY A 96 18.84 0.40 16.88
N GLU A 97 17.99 0.76 15.92
CA GLU A 97 17.08 -0.19 15.29
C GLU A 97 17.86 -1.28 14.53
N ASP A 98 17.45 -2.53 14.72
CA ASP A 98 18.06 -3.67 14.04
C ASP A 98 17.53 -3.78 12.61
N LEU A 99 18.41 -3.61 11.64
CA LEU A 99 18.08 -3.71 10.23
C LEU A 99 18.37 -5.11 9.63
N ALA A 100 18.83 -6.04 10.44
CA ALA A 100 19.24 -7.36 9.94
C ALA A 100 18.11 -8.08 9.19
N ALA A 101 16.89 -7.95 9.65
CA ALA A 101 15.72 -8.54 8.97
C ALA A 101 15.36 -7.82 7.67
N ALA A 102 15.67 -6.53 7.57
CA ALA A 102 15.33 -5.73 6.38
C ALA A 102 16.34 -5.96 5.24
N ILE A 103 17.60 -6.21 5.54
CA ILE A 103 18.63 -6.38 4.52
C ILE A 103 18.35 -7.53 3.56
N PRO A 104 18.01 -8.75 4.01
CA PRO A 104 17.65 -9.82 3.09
C PRO A 104 16.36 -9.57 2.30
N ALA A 105 15.45 -8.76 2.84
CA ALA A 105 14.17 -8.40 2.20
C ALA A 105 14.32 -7.22 1.24
N ALA A 106 15.45 -6.54 1.23
CA ALA A 106 15.72 -5.41 0.32
C ALA A 106 15.93 -5.91 -1.11
N ARG A 107 15.29 -5.27 -2.06
CA ARG A 107 15.37 -5.64 -3.46
C ARG A 107 15.35 -4.41 -4.35
#